data_e887dc298a7b5c0e193e0573b2b3c45b
#
_entry.id   e887dc298a7b5c0e193e0573b2b3c45b
#
_cell.length_a   1.000
_cell.length_b   1.000
_cell.length_c   1.000
_cell.angle_alpha   90.00
_cell.angle_beta   90.00
_cell.angle_gamma   90.00
#
_symmetry.space_group_name_H-M   'P 1'
#
loop_
_entity.id
_entity.type
_entity.pdbx_description
1 polymer ?
#
loop_
_entity_poly.entity_id
_entity_poly.type
_entity_poly.pdbx_seq_one_letter_code
_entity_poly.pdbx_strand_id
1 'polypeptide(L)'
;MKVLVVESEDAVLTATGVMLNKLGYEVGLAPNCKEALRIYSDQGPHDVVLMALKFLRSHSAGGAKLIDALREKEPKQKFAFITASPVLKKPFSLQELDDFMGAFRRPAKSRFG
;
A
#
# COMPACT_ATOMS: atom_id res chain seq x y z
N MET A 1 -10.81 -4.69 5.22
CA MET A 1 -9.76 -3.68 5.32
C MET A 1 -9.45 -3.14 3.93
N LYS A 2 -9.21 -1.87 3.83
CA LYS A 2 -9.06 -1.15 2.57
C LYS A 2 -7.61 -0.78 2.36
N VAL A 3 -7.01 -1.22 1.26
CA VAL A 3 -5.59 -1.05 0.99
C VAL A 3 -5.39 -0.35 -0.35
N LEU A 4 -4.55 0.67 -0.36
CA LEU A 4 -4.15 1.33 -1.60
C LEU A 4 -2.71 0.91 -1.91
N VAL A 5 -2.49 0.36 -3.09
CA VAL A 5 -1.16 -0.08 -3.52
C VAL A 5 -0.64 0.88 -4.58
N VAL A 6 0.57 1.40 -4.36
CA VAL A 6 1.22 2.33 -5.29
C VAL A 6 2.51 1.69 -5.78
N GLU A 7 2.50 1.24 -7.02
CA GLU A 7 3.63 0.51 -7.62
C GLU A 7 3.63 0.71 -9.13
N SER A 8 4.78 1.04 -9.69
CA SER A 8 4.88 1.35 -11.12
C SER A 8 5.10 0.13 -12.02
N GLU A 9 5.51 -1.00 -11.48
CA GLU A 9 5.68 -2.22 -12.27
C GLU A 9 4.35 -2.97 -12.32
N ASP A 10 3.77 -3.08 -13.52
CA ASP A 10 2.44 -3.67 -13.70
C ASP A 10 2.34 -5.08 -13.14
N ALA A 11 3.36 -5.91 -13.36
CA ALA A 11 3.33 -7.28 -12.87
C ALA A 11 3.28 -7.33 -11.34
N VAL A 12 4.06 -6.49 -10.68
CA VAL A 12 4.09 -6.44 -9.22
C VAL A 12 2.78 -5.86 -8.68
N LEU A 13 2.30 -4.81 -9.31
CA LEU A 13 1.05 -4.16 -8.90
C LEU A 13 -0.12 -5.15 -8.98
N THR A 14 -0.24 -5.82 -10.12
CA THR A 14 -1.31 -6.78 -10.34
C THR A 14 -1.23 -7.96 -9.38
N ALA A 15 -0.03 -8.52 -9.22
CA ALA A 15 0.18 -9.67 -8.34
C ALA A 15 -0.16 -9.32 -6.88
N THR A 16 0.29 -8.14 -6.43
CA THR A 16 -0.01 -7.69 -5.08
C THR A 16 -1.51 -7.52 -4.87
N GLY A 17 -2.19 -6.93 -5.86
CA GLY A 17 -3.64 -6.76 -5.80
C GLY A 17 -4.39 -8.07 -5.72
N VAL A 18 -4.00 -9.05 -6.53
CA VAL A 18 -4.62 -10.37 -6.52
C VAL A 18 -4.45 -11.05 -5.17
N MET A 19 -3.24 -10.98 -4.63
CA MET A 19 -2.97 -11.60 -3.32
C MET A 19 -3.78 -10.94 -2.20
N LEU A 20 -3.85 -9.61 -2.19
CA LEU A 20 -4.62 -8.90 -1.19
C LEU A 20 -6.12 -9.20 -1.29
N ASN A 21 -6.64 -9.30 -2.52
CA ASN A 21 -8.03 -9.68 -2.71
C ASN A 21 -8.30 -11.09 -2.18
N LYS A 22 -7.38 -12.01 -2.41
CA LYS A 22 -7.53 -13.37 -1.88
C LYS A 22 -7.54 -13.40 -0.36
N LEU A 23 -6.86 -12.46 0.27
CA LEU A 23 -6.86 -12.33 1.73
C LEU A 23 -8.09 -11.58 2.25
N GLY A 24 -8.97 -11.14 1.37
CA GLY A 24 -10.21 -10.51 1.76
C GLY A 24 -10.18 -9.00 1.88
N TYR A 25 -9.13 -8.35 1.38
CA TYR A 25 -9.04 -6.90 1.44
C TYR A 25 -9.63 -6.23 0.21
N GLU A 26 -10.18 -5.04 0.39
CA GLU A 26 -10.55 -4.19 -0.73
C GLU A 26 -9.29 -3.46 -1.20
N VAL A 27 -9.03 -3.47 -2.48
CA VAL A 27 -7.75 -2.99 -3.01
C VAL A 27 -7.96 -1.93 -4.08
N GLY A 28 -7.24 -0.82 -3.92
CA GLY A 28 -7.07 0.15 -4.99
C GLY A 28 -5.68 0.00 -5.55
N LEU A 29 -5.55 0.01 -6.87
CA LEU A 29 -4.26 -0.17 -7.54
C LEU A 29 -3.89 1.11 -8.27
N ALA A 30 -2.75 1.68 -7.92
CA ALA A 30 -2.26 2.91 -8.51
C ALA A 30 -0.87 2.71 -9.11
N PRO A 31 -0.71 2.91 -10.42
CA PRO A 31 0.59 2.75 -11.06
C PRO A 31 1.54 3.93 -10.83
N ASN A 32 1.03 5.02 -10.30
CA ASN A 32 1.82 6.20 -10.00
C ASN A 32 1.16 7.04 -8.90
N CYS A 33 1.87 8.05 -8.45
CA CYS A 33 1.38 8.89 -7.36
C CYS A 33 0.16 9.71 -7.71
N LYS A 34 0.05 10.13 -8.97
CA LYS A 34 -1.10 10.89 -9.44
C LYS A 34 -2.39 10.06 -9.33
N GLU A 35 -2.34 8.82 -9.81
CA GLU A 35 -3.49 7.92 -9.71
C GLU A 35 -3.81 7.57 -8.27
N ALA A 36 -2.78 7.41 -7.44
CA ALA A 36 -2.99 7.16 -6.02
C ALA A 36 -3.77 8.30 -5.36
N LEU A 37 -3.39 9.53 -5.67
CA LEU A 37 -4.10 10.69 -5.12
C LEU A 37 -5.54 10.73 -5.60
N ARG A 38 -5.77 10.42 -6.88
CA ARG A 38 -7.12 10.39 -7.43
C ARG A 38 -7.99 9.35 -6.72
N ILE A 39 -7.47 8.14 -6.58
CA ILE A 39 -8.21 7.06 -5.91
C ILE A 39 -8.52 7.44 -4.46
N TYR A 40 -7.53 7.95 -3.76
CA TYR A 40 -7.71 8.35 -2.37
C TYR A 40 -8.74 9.48 -2.22
N SER A 41 -8.71 10.42 -3.14
CA SER A 41 -9.68 11.54 -3.12
C SER A 41 -11.10 11.05 -3.37
N ASP A 42 -11.27 10.05 -4.23
CA ASP A 42 -12.59 9.50 -4.55
C ASP A 42 -13.10 8.58 -3.45
N GLN A 43 -12.24 7.78 -2.87
CA GLN A 43 -12.64 6.72 -1.95
C GLN A 43 -12.43 7.03 -0.47
N GLY A 44 -11.69 8.09 -0.17
CA GLY A 44 -11.40 8.46 1.19
C GLY A 44 -10.26 7.66 1.81
N PRO A 45 -10.08 7.78 3.12
CA PRO A 45 -8.97 7.13 3.80
C PRO A 45 -8.96 5.62 3.65
N HIS A 46 -7.76 5.07 3.60
CA HIS A 46 -7.53 3.64 3.53
C HIS A 46 -6.90 3.17 4.84
N ASP A 47 -7.04 1.89 5.15
CA ASP A 47 -6.43 1.34 6.37
C ASP A 47 -4.91 1.40 6.28
N VAL A 48 -4.37 1.16 5.08
CA VAL A 48 -2.95 1.30 4.84
C VAL A 48 -2.70 1.63 3.37
N VAL A 49 -1.67 2.43 3.13
CA VAL A 49 -1.16 2.70 1.78
C VAL A 49 0.17 1.99 1.65
N LEU A 50 0.22 1.00 0.76
CA LEU A 50 1.45 0.26 0.47
C LEU A 50 2.12 0.91 -0.72
N MET A 51 3.29 1.49 -0.50
CA MET A 51 3.99 2.23 -1.54
C MET A 51 5.33 1.60 -1.84
N ALA A 52 5.67 1.47 -3.12
CA ALA A 52 6.99 1.03 -3.51
C ALA A 52 8.02 2.06 -3.06
N LEU A 53 9.09 1.61 -2.43
CA LEU A 53 10.09 2.50 -1.85
C LEU A 53 10.75 3.39 -2.90
N LYS A 54 10.79 2.94 -4.16
CA LYS A 54 11.36 3.74 -5.25
C LYS A 54 10.75 5.14 -5.37
N PHE A 55 9.48 5.30 -4.97
CA PHE A 55 8.81 6.60 -5.05
C PHE A 55 9.37 7.62 -4.05
N LEU A 56 10.15 7.16 -3.07
CA LEU A 56 10.79 8.04 -2.10
C LEU A 56 12.25 8.37 -2.44
N ARG A 57 12.80 7.72 -3.47
CA ARG A 57 14.24 7.85 -3.76
C ARG A 57 14.62 9.14 -4.45
N SER A 58 13.68 9.84 -5.04
CA SER A 58 13.95 11.13 -5.67
C SER A 58 12.74 12.03 -5.56
N HIS A 59 12.97 13.33 -5.66
CA HIS A 59 11.87 14.30 -5.63
C HIS A 59 10.93 14.12 -6.81
N SER A 60 11.47 13.77 -7.98
CA SER A 60 10.65 13.60 -9.18
C SER A 60 9.74 12.38 -9.10
N ALA A 61 10.03 11.44 -8.22
CA ALA A 61 9.19 10.26 -8.06
C ALA A 61 7.85 10.57 -7.37
N GLY A 62 7.80 11.66 -6.59
CA GLY A 62 6.55 12.15 -6.03
C GLY A 62 6.04 11.47 -4.77
N GLY A 63 6.76 10.48 -4.24
CA GLY A 63 6.29 9.75 -3.07
C GLY A 63 6.12 10.61 -1.83
N ALA A 64 7.11 11.44 -1.54
CA ALA A 64 7.05 12.31 -0.37
C ALA A 64 5.88 13.30 -0.46
N LYS A 65 5.67 13.85 -1.64
CA LYS A 65 4.55 14.76 -1.86
C LYS A 65 3.21 14.07 -1.71
N LEU A 66 3.13 12.82 -2.16
CA LEU A 66 1.91 12.04 -2.00
C LEU A 66 1.61 11.79 -0.52
N ILE A 67 2.62 11.40 0.24
CA ILE A 67 2.45 11.17 1.68
C ILE A 67 1.92 12.44 2.35
N ASP A 68 2.53 13.58 2.06
CA ASP A 68 2.10 14.84 2.64
C ASP A 68 0.66 15.17 2.26
N ALA A 69 0.30 14.98 0.99
CA ALA A 69 -1.05 15.25 0.52
C ALA A 69 -2.09 14.35 1.19
N LEU A 70 -1.77 13.08 1.35
CA LEU A 70 -2.71 12.16 1.99
C LEU A 70 -2.83 12.42 3.48
N ARG A 71 -1.75 12.82 4.14
CA ARG A 71 -1.80 13.17 5.56
C ARG A 71 -2.51 14.48 5.83
N GLU A 72 -2.53 15.38 4.86
CA GLU A 72 -3.38 16.56 4.98
C GLU A 72 -4.86 16.18 5.01
N LYS A 73 -5.24 15.18 4.24
CA LYS A 73 -6.62 14.70 4.19
C LYS A 73 -6.96 13.85 5.41
N GLU A 74 -6.01 13.03 5.85
CA GLU A 74 -6.17 12.15 7.02
C GLU A 74 -4.84 12.04 7.75
N PRO A 75 -4.67 12.82 8.86
CA PRO A 75 -3.39 12.80 9.59
C PRO A 75 -2.99 11.46 10.17
N LYS A 76 -3.94 10.56 10.34
CA LYS A 76 -3.68 9.24 10.92
C LYS A 76 -3.47 8.15 9.87
N GLN A 77 -3.41 8.53 8.59
CA GLN A 77 -3.20 7.57 7.52
C GLN A 77 -1.90 6.80 7.72
N LYS A 78 -1.99 5.48 7.67
CA LYS A 78 -0.84 4.61 7.83
C LYS A 78 -0.22 4.30 6.47
N PHE A 79 1.11 4.25 6.45
CA PHE A 79 1.88 3.93 5.24
C PHE A 79 2.83 2.78 5.54
N ALA A 80 3.04 1.94 4.55
CA ALA A 80 4.06 0.91 4.61
C ALA A 80 4.78 0.90 3.27
N PHE A 81 6.06 0.57 3.29
CA PHE A 81 6.89 0.65 2.10
C PHE A 81 7.35 -0.74 1.69
N ILE A 82 7.27 -1.01 0.40
CA ILE A 82 7.63 -2.29 -0.15
C ILE A 82 8.88 -2.11 -1.01
N THR A 83 9.88 -2.93 -0.76
CA THR A 83 11.03 -3.01 -1.63
C THR A 83 10.97 -4.31 -2.40
N ALA A 84 10.91 -4.23 -3.72
CA ALA A 84 11.15 -5.41 -4.52
C ALA A 84 12.65 -5.61 -4.53
N SER A 85 13.13 -6.71 -3.97
CA SER A 85 14.54 -6.99 -4.01
C SER A 85 14.95 -7.23 -5.46
N PRO A 86 15.92 -6.49 -5.99
CA PRO A 86 16.38 -6.72 -7.35
C PRO A 86 17.00 -8.12 -7.50
N VAL A 87 17.44 -8.72 -6.42
CA VAL A 87 18.00 -10.06 -6.44
C VAL A 87 16.91 -11.10 -6.61
N LEU A 88 15.82 -10.93 -5.91
CA LEU A 88 14.75 -11.94 -5.94
C LEU A 88 13.78 -11.74 -7.09
N LYS A 89 13.48 -10.50 -7.42
CA LYS A 89 12.52 -10.15 -8.48
C LYS A 89 11.22 -10.95 -8.43
N LYS A 90 10.89 -11.43 -7.27
CA LYS A 90 9.71 -12.25 -7.06
C LYS A 90 8.67 -11.45 -6.34
N PRO A 91 7.40 -11.58 -6.71
CA PRO A 91 6.34 -11.03 -5.90
C PRO A 91 6.33 -11.75 -4.55
N PHE A 92 5.75 -11.14 -3.56
CA PHE A 92 5.55 -11.78 -2.27
C PHE A 92 4.76 -13.06 -2.46
N SER A 93 5.06 -14.07 -1.66
CA SER A 93 4.15 -15.20 -1.56
C SER A 93 2.90 -14.72 -0.82
N LEU A 94 1.81 -15.46 -0.99
CA LEU A 94 0.58 -15.11 -0.28
C LEU A 94 0.78 -15.12 1.23
N GLN A 95 1.56 -16.08 1.73
CA GLN A 95 1.82 -16.18 3.16
C GLN A 95 2.66 -15.01 3.68
N GLU A 96 3.70 -14.63 2.93
CA GLU A 96 4.53 -13.49 3.32
C GLU A 96 3.72 -12.21 3.39
N LEU A 97 2.85 -12.00 2.40
CA LEU A 97 2.02 -10.81 2.37
C LEU A 97 1.01 -10.83 3.52
N ASP A 98 0.43 -11.99 3.80
CA ASP A 98 -0.52 -12.12 4.91
C ASP A 98 0.16 -11.79 6.25
N ASP A 99 1.37 -12.31 6.46
CA ASP A 99 2.13 -12.03 7.67
C ASP A 99 2.44 -10.54 7.79
N PHE A 100 2.85 -9.92 6.69
CA PHE A 100 3.14 -8.51 6.67
C PHE A 100 1.90 -7.67 7.00
N MET A 101 0.78 -8.01 6.37
CA MET A 101 -0.48 -7.29 6.58
C MET A 101 -1.03 -7.47 7.98
N GLY A 102 -0.62 -8.53 8.66
CA GLY A 102 -1.02 -8.74 10.04
C GLY A 102 -0.68 -7.59 10.97
N ALA A 103 0.38 -6.85 10.67
CA ALA A 103 0.78 -5.68 11.47
C ALA A 103 -0.25 -4.53 11.38
N PHE A 104 -1.08 -4.51 10.35
CA PHE A 104 -2.04 -3.43 10.11
C PHE A 104 -3.48 -3.81 10.45
N ARG A 105 -3.71 -5.09 10.76
CA ARG A 105 -5.03 -5.52 11.17
C ARG A 105 -5.29 -5.05 12.58
N ARG A 106 -6.56 -4.81 12.86
CA ARG A 106 -6.93 -4.48 14.21
C ARG A 106 -6.65 -5.67 15.10
N PRO A 107 -5.96 -5.46 16.22
CA PRO A 107 -5.76 -6.56 17.17
C PRO A 107 -7.11 -7.07 17.63
N ALA A 108 -7.15 -8.34 17.99
CA ALA A 108 -8.35 -8.91 18.58
C ALA A 108 -8.62 -8.12 19.84
N LYS A 109 -9.72 -7.39 19.86
CA LYS A 109 -9.98 -6.45 20.94
C LYS A 109 -10.06 -7.08 22.30
N SER A 110 -10.47 -8.32 22.36
CA SER A 110 -10.59 -9.00 23.62
C SER A 110 -9.26 -9.30 24.30
N ARG A 111 -8.17 -9.22 23.54
CA ARG A 111 -6.87 -9.59 24.07
C ARG A 111 -6.29 -8.56 25.02
N PHE A 112 -6.57 -7.32 24.79
CA PHE A 112 -5.98 -6.25 25.58
C PHE A 112 -7.01 -5.29 26.15
N GLY A 113 -8.22 -5.70 26.18
CA GLY A 113 -9.26 -4.87 26.77
C GLY A 113 -10.19 -4.30 25.82
#